data_4b7bbf0168d6e725c4fc36139a8cdf82
#
_entry.id   4b7bbf0168d6e725c4fc36139a8cdf82
#
_cell.length_a   1.000
_cell.length_b   1.000
_cell.length_c   1.000
_cell.angle_alpha   90.00
_cell.angle_beta   90.00
_cell.angle_gamma   90.00
#
_symmetry.space_group_name_H-M   'P 1'
#
loop_
_entity.id
_entity.type
_entity.pdbx_description
1 polymer ?
#
loop_
_entity_poly.entity_id
_entity_poly.type
_entity_poly.pdbx_seq_one_letter_code
_entity_poly.pdbx_strand_id
1 'polypeptide(L)'
;METPALPRRLALTAGCNQLINWGISFYMPGTFAMAISADRGWSSPQIYLGLTLAMLVMAAVSPFVARLLARFGGQKVVMSGTLLIAASCAGMAYTQTLFGWYCAWLIGGTGMRLSLYDALFAGLVNLYGQQARRTISRVTLAGGLASAVFWPLGDALLQVMSWQEALRVYALFGLLSAMLIRTLPRQRLTVTTKVTAPPLNNERHNAWLYAAFIALITFVSNGTSTHLPEFIAHFGLPVAIGMLWGIGQTGARSLEVLAGARLTPFKLTLFTAIAMPLCFLLGISSALFAWCAAGFVLGYGAINGLVTIVKATLPLELFSTESYARRTGMLLIPGQLMAAASPFAYAWLNKTLGIAGAMWVSTGLTLVIAGVAIAIVRRPGRQTVSHCIQSATLTNGYKTPPPANISDT
;
A
#
# COMPACT_ATOMS: atom_id res chain seq x y z
N MET A 1 -14.20 -30.23 13.38
CA MET A 1 -13.01 -30.42 12.52
C MET A 1 -12.13 -29.21 12.71
N GLU A 2 -11.03 -29.34 13.44
CA GLU A 2 -10.03 -28.29 13.57
C GLU A 2 -9.38 -28.05 12.21
N THR A 3 -9.57 -26.87 11.67
CA THR A 3 -8.94 -26.47 10.41
C THR A 3 -7.42 -26.34 10.66
N PRO A 4 -6.58 -27.04 9.89
CA PRO A 4 -5.14 -27.04 10.13
C PRO A 4 -4.61 -25.62 10.06
N ALA A 5 -3.85 -25.23 11.10
CA ALA A 5 -3.21 -23.91 11.15
C ALA A 5 -2.27 -23.77 9.95
N LEU A 6 -2.38 -22.64 9.23
CA LEU A 6 -1.50 -22.34 8.09
C LEU A 6 -0.02 -22.48 8.49
N PRO A 7 0.79 -23.18 7.69
CA PRO A 7 2.20 -23.39 8.04
C PRO A 7 2.93 -22.05 8.22
N ARG A 8 3.65 -21.88 9.32
CA ARG A 8 4.46 -20.67 9.57
C ARG A 8 5.42 -20.37 8.42
N ARG A 9 5.91 -21.42 7.75
CA ARG A 9 6.77 -21.31 6.56
C ARG A 9 6.12 -20.52 5.41
N LEU A 10 4.82 -20.65 5.21
CA LEU A 10 4.07 -19.92 4.19
C LEU A 10 4.12 -18.40 4.41
N ALA A 11 3.88 -17.96 5.66
CA ALA A 11 3.93 -16.54 6.01
C ALA A 11 5.34 -15.97 5.87
N LEU A 12 6.37 -16.73 6.25
CA LEU A 12 7.77 -16.33 6.10
C LEU A 12 8.16 -16.21 4.62
N THR A 13 7.90 -17.24 3.81
CA THR A 13 8.22 -17.22 2.38
C THR A 13 7.52 -16.07 1.66
N ALA A 14 6.21 -15.90 1.88
CA ALA A 14 5.45 -14.82 1.28
C ALA A 14 5.89 -13.44 1.81
N GLY A 15 6.25 -13.35 3.09
CA GLY A 15 6.78 -12.12 3.71
C GLY A 15 8.13 -11.72 3.12
N CYS A 16 9.08 -12.66 3.01
CA CYS A 16 10.39 -12.42 2.39
C CYS A 16 10.23 -12.00 0.91
N ASN A 17 9.34 -12.68 0.16
CA ASN A 17 9.06 -12.28 -1.22
C ASN A 17 8.55 -10.86 -1.31
N GLN A 18 7.60 -10.45 -0.44
CA GLN A 18 7.08 -9.09 -0.47
C GLN A 18 8.13 -8.05 -0.03
N LEU A 19 8.91 -8.35 0.99
CA LEU A 19 10.02 -7.49 1.43
C LEU A 19 10.99 -7.23 0.27
N ILE A 20 11.42 -8.28 -0.43
CA ILE A 20 12.34 -8.17 -1.58
C ILE A 20 11.66 -7.43 -2.73
N ASN A 21 10.46 -7.85 -3.16
CA ASN A 21 9.81 -7.30 -4.33
C ASN A 21 9.49 -5.80 -4.20
N TRP A 22 9.02 -5.34 -3.02
CA TRP A 22 8.83 -3.92 -2.74
C TRP A 22 10.15 -3.15 -2.75
N GLY A 23 11.21 -3.74 -2.15
CA GLY A 23 12.53 -3.13 -2.07
C GLY A 23 13.17 -2.89 -3.43
N ILE A 24 13.21 -3.95 -4.27
CA ILE A 24 13.87 -3.89 -5.58
C ILE A 24 13.02 -3.24 -6.68
N SER A 25 11.77 -2.85 -6.40
CA SER A 25 10.88 -2.19 -7.36
C SER A 25 10.47 -0.81 -6.89
N PHE A 26 9.43 -0.70 -6.05
CA PHE A 26 8.84 0.58 -5.65
C PHE A 26 9.83 1.50 -4.90
N TYR A 27 10.63 0.96 -3.99
CA TYR A 27 11.57 1.74 -3.18
C TYR A 27 12.92 1.99 -3.85
N MET A 28 13.23 1.28 -4.95
CA MET A 28 14.52 1.38 -5.66
C MET A 28 14.84 2.80 -6.15
N PRO A 29 13.93 3.55 -6.81
CA PRO A 29 14.28 4.87 -7.34
C PRO A 29 14.69 5.87 -6.27
N GLY A 30 14.09 5.78 -5.08
CA GLY A 30 14.42 6.68 -3.97
C GLY A 30 15.90 6.68 -3.58
N THR A 31 16.57 5.54 -3.70
CA THR A 31 18.01 5.41 -3.40
C THR A 31 18.88 5.67 -4.63
N PHE A 32 18.47 5.15 -5.80
CA PHE A 32 19.33 5.15 -6.99
C PHE A 32 19.22 6.41 -7.86
N ALA A 33 18.14 7.19 -7.74
CA ALA A 33 17.86 8.31 -8.66
C ALA A 33 18.99 9.34 -8.71
N MET A 34 19.61 9.66 -7.58
CA MET A 34 20.72 10.63 -7.52
C MET A 34 21.96 10.10 -8.27
N ALA A 35 22.33 8.84 -8.04
CA ALA A 35 23.46 8.21 -8.72
C ALA A 35 23.23 8.10 -10.23
N ILE A 36 22.02 7.73 -10.66
CA ILE A 36 21.62 7.65 -12.06
C ILE A 36 21.66 9.04 -12.72
N SER A 37 21.15 10.06 -12.02
CA SER A 37 21.16 11.44 -12.50
C SER A 37 22.59 11.95 -12.71
N ALA A 38 23.50 11.67 -11.79
CA ALA A 38 24.90 12.06 -11.87
C ALA A 38 25.64 11.37 -13.02
N ASP A 39 25.38 10.05 -13.27
CA ASP A 39 26.04 9.27 -14.31
C ASP A 39 25.48 9.56 -15.72
N ARG A 40 24.14 9.67 -15.85
CA ARG A 40 23.47 9.76 -17.15
C ARG A 40 23.08 11.18 -17.55
N GLY A 41 23.15 12.15 -16.65
CA GLY A 41 22.65 13.51 -16.87
C GLY A 41 21.13 13.60 -17.01
N TRP A 42 20.38 12.53 -16.66
CA TRP A 42 18.93 12.57 -16.69
C TRP A 42 18.38 13.34 -15.51
N SER A 43 17.39 14.16 -15.76
CA SER A 43 16.72 14.89 -14.67
C SER A 43 15.91 13.94 -13.76
N SER A 44 15.79 14.29 -12.47
CA SER A 44 14.98 13.53 -11.51
C SER A 44 13.55 13.24 -12.03
N PRO A 45 12.79 14.19 -12.61
CA PRO A 45 11.48 13.89 -13.20
C PRO A 45 11.54 12.82 -14.31
N GLN A 46 12.57 12.81 -15.16
CA GLN A 46 12.73 11.79 -16.19
C GLN A 46 12.95 10.40 -15.60
N ILE A 47 13.72 10.30 -14.53
CA ILE A 47 13.98 9.02 -13.84
C ILE A 47 12.68 8.50 -13.20
N TYR A 48 11.98 9.36 -12.44
CA TYR A 48 10.75 8.98 -11.74
C TYR A 48 9.54 8.79 -12.66
N LEU A 49 9.55 9.34 -13.87
CA LEU A 49 8.54 9.05 -14.90
C LEU A 49 8.49 7.54 -15.19
N GLY A 50 9.62 6.82 -15.10
CA GLY A 50 9.66 5.37 -15.21
C GLY A 50 8.77 4.66 -14.21
N LEU A 51 8.85 5.02 -12.93
CA LEU A 51 7.96 4.47 -11.89
C LEU A 51 6.49 4.85 -12.12
N THR A 52 6.23 6.09 -12.56
CA THR A 52 4.88 6.52 -12.95
C THR A 52 4.31 5.62 -14.06
N LEU A 53 5.09 5.36 -15.12
CA LEU A 53 4.69 4.45 -16.20
C LEU A 53 4.44 3.02 -15.70
N ALA A 54 5.30 2.51 -14.80
CA ALA A 54 5.08 1.21 -14.19
C ALA A 54 3.74 1.14 -13.42
N MET A 55 3.40 2.18 -12.66
CA MET A 55 2.13 2.24 -11.92
C MET A 55 0.91 2.33 -12.86
N LEU A 56 1.02 3.03 -13.98
CA LEU A 56 -0.02 3.04 -15.02
C LEU A 56 -0.20 1.65 -15.66
N VAL A 57 0.90 0.95 -15.94
CA VAL A 57 0.85 -0.45 -16.40
C VAL A 57 0.22 -1.36 -15.37
N MET A 58 0.53 -1.17 -14.07
CA MET A 58 -0.15 -1.91 -13.00
C MET A 58 -1.67 -1.71 -13.06
N ALA A 59 -2.14 -0.50 -13.28
CA ALA A 59 -3.57 -0.20 -13.43
C ALA A 59 -4.16 -0.90 -14.66
N ALA A 60 -3.48 -0.83 -15.81
CA ALA A 60 -3.91 -1.47 -17.06
C ALA A 60 -3.95 -3.00 -17.00
N VAL A 61 -3.01 -3.62 -16.30
CA VAL A 61 -2.93 -5.09 -16.13
C VAL A 61 -3.94 -5.59 -15.08
N SER A 62 -4.42 -4.73 -14.17
CA SER A 62 -5.32 -5.10 -13.06
C SER A 62 -6.53 -5.95 -13.45
N PRO A 63 -7.28 -5.65 -14.54
CA PRO A 63 -8.46 -6.44 -14.92
C PRO A 63 -8.14 -7.89 -15.33
N PHE A 64 -6.90 -8.15 -15.70
CA PHE A 64 -6.47 -9.48 -16.17
C PHE A 64 -5.97 -10.38 -15.05
N VAL A 65 -5.59 -9.81 -13.90
CA VAL A 65 -4.99 -10.55 -12.77
C VAL A 65 -5.87 -11.70 -12.29
N ALA A 66 -7.17 -11.46 -12.12
CA ALA A 66 -8.10 -12.51 -11.68
C ALA A 66 -8.16 -13.68 -12.66
N ARG A 67 -8.15 -13.41 -13.98
CA ARG A 67 -8.14 -14.44 -15.03
C ARG A 67 -6.82 -15.22 -15.02
N LEU A 68 -5.69 -14.53 -14.84
CA LEU A 68 -4.36 -15.15 -14.75
C LEU A 68 -4.26 -16.06 -13.53
N LEU A 69 -4.73 -15.59 -12.38
CA LEU A 69 -4.78 -16.36 -11.14
C LEU A 69 -5.66 -17.63 -11.30
N ALA A 70 -6.82 -17.50 -11.92
CA ALA A 70 -7.72 -18.63 -12.18
C ALA A 70 -7.08 -19.67 -13.14
N ARG A 71 -6.40 -19.20 -14.20
CA ARG A 71 -5.83 -20.07 -15.22
C ARG A 71 -4.53 -20.75 -14.77
N PHE A 72 -3.63 -20.00 -14.13
CA PHE A 72 -2.26 -20.47 -13.84
C PHE A 72 -2.01 -20.76 -12.36
N GLY A 73 -2.89 -20.27 -11.46
CA GLY A 73 -2.74 -20.36 -10.00
C GLY A 73 -1.83 -19.28 -9.41
N GLY A 74 -2.04 -18.98 -8.11
CA GLY A 74 -1.34 -17.91 -7.42
C GLY A 74 0.18 -18.03 -7.43
N GLN A 75 0.72 -19.25 -7.19
CA GLN A 75 2.16 -19.49 -7.18
C GLN A 75 2.84 -19.08 -8.49
N LYS A 76 2.31 -19.56 -9.63
CA LYS A 76 2.92 -19.27 -10.94
C LYS A 76 2.81 -17.80 -11.31
N VAL A 77 1.68 -17.17 -11.02
CA VAL A 77 1.45 -15.74 -11.30
C VAL A 77 2.41 -14.87 -10.48
N VAL A 78 2.52 -15.10 -9.18
CA VAL A 78 3.46 -14.34 -8.32
C VAL A 78 4.91 -14.60 -8.73
N MET A 79 5.27 -15.84 -9.02
CA MET A 79 6.62 -16.17 -9.47
C MET A 79 6.96 -15.48 -10.82
N SER A 80 6.07 -15.51 -11.80
CA SER A 80 6.30 -14.82 -13.09
C SER A 80 6.39 -13.30 -12.90
N GLY A 81 5.56 -12.72 -12.03
CA GLY A 81 5.66 -11.30 -11.66
C GLY A 81 7.01 -10.95 -11.04
N THR A 82 7.49 -11.77 -10.10
CA THR A 82 8.81 -11.57 -9.46
C THR A 82 9.95 -11.68 -10.48
N LEU A 83 9.87 -12.63 -11.42
CA LEU A 83 10.85 -12.76 -12.50
C LEU A 83 10.84 -11.54 -13.44
N LEU A 84 9.67 -10.97 -13.73
CA LEU A 84 9.56 -9.73 -14.51
C LEU A 84 10.18 -8.53 -13.78
N ILE A 85 10.05 -8.43 -12.45
CA ILE A 85 10.75 -7.40 -11.65
C ILE A 85 12.27 -7.61 -11.75
N ALA A 86 12.75 -8.84 -11.61
CA ALA A 86 14.17 -9.14 -11.76
C ALA A 86 14.70 -8.77 -13.16
N ALA A 87 13.95 -9.13 -14.22
CA ALA A 87 14.26 -8.76 -15.60
C ALA A 87 14.27 -7.25 -15.82
N SER A 88 13.34 -6.51 -15.16
CA SER A 88 13.30 -5.06 -15.17
C SER A 88 14.55 -4.45 -14.55
N CYS A 89 14.97 -4.90 -13.35
CA CYS A 89 16.21 -4.45 -12.72
C CYS A 89 17.44 -4.74 -13.63
N ALA A 90 17.52 -5.93 -14.22
CA ALA A 90 18.58 -6.27 -15.15
C ALA A 90 18.54 -5.37 -16.40
N GLY A 91 17.37 -5.17 -17.00
CA GLY A 91 17.19 -4.28 -18.15
C GLY A 91 17.63 -2.85 -17.87
N MET A 92 17.27 -2.32 -16.69
CA MET A 92 17.70 -0.99 -16.23
C MET A 92 19.23 -0.91 -16.10
N ALA A 93 19.88 -1.96 -15.58
CA ALA A 93 21.33 -2.00 -15.40
C ALA A 93 22.12 -1.92 -16.73
N TYR A 94 21.55 -2.42 -17.82
CA TYR A 94 22.20 -2.43 -19.14
C TYR A 94 21.76 -1.29 -20.07
N THR A 95 20.69 -0.57 -19.76
CA THR A 95 20.21 0.50 -20.63
C THR A 95 21.09 1.74 -20.55
N GLN A 96 21.24 2.40 -21.70
CA GLN A 96 21.96 3.67 -21.83
C GLN A 96 21.04 4.83 -22.25
N THR A 97 19.76 4.54 -22.52
CA THR A 97 18.82 5.51 -23.06
C THR A 97 17.57 5.60 -22.16
N LEU A 98 16.93 6.78 -22.16
CA LEU A 98 15.65 6.96 -21.48
C LEU A 98 14.55 6.04 -22.03
N PHE A 99 14.58 5.77 -23.33
CA PHE A 99 13.64 4.82 -23.92
C PHE A 99 13.80 3.42 -23.33
N GLY A 100 15.04 2.91 -23.27
CA GLY A 100 15.31 1.61 -22.64
C GLY A 100 14.94 1.58 -21.15
N TRP A 101 15.20 2.69 -20.43
CA TRP A 101 14.78 2.87 -19.04
C TRP A 101 13.27 2.72 -18.86
N TYR A 102 12.47 3.40 -19.72
CA TYR A 102 11.01 3.29 -19.68
C TYR A 102 10.50 1.91 -20.09
N CYS A 103 11.10 1.27 -21.10
CA CYS A 103 10.76 -0.11 -21.46
C CYS A 103 10.99 -1.07 -20.30
N ALA A 104 12.11 -0.94 -19.58
CA ALA A 104 12.37 -1.75 -18.40
C ALA A 104 11.33 -1.52 -17.30
N TRP A 105 10.89 -0.27 -17.07
CA TRP A 105 9.81 0.05 -16.12
C TRP A 105 8.44 -0.49 -16.56
N LEU A 106 8.11 -0.55 -17.84
CA LEU A 106 6.86 -1.18 -18.32
C LEU A 106 6.84 -2.69 -17.98
N ILE A 107 7.98 -3.37 -18.15
CA ILE A 107 8.16 -4.77 -17.71
C ILE A 107 8.01 -4.87 -16.19
N GLY A 108 8.71 -3.99 -15.46
CA GLY A 108 8.64 -3.90 -14.00
C GLY A 108 7.23 -3.69 -13.47
N GLY A 109 6.46 -2.77 -14.08
CA GLY A 109 5.07 -2.49 -13.70
C GLY A 109 4.16 -3.71 -13.86
N THR A 110 4.32 -4.46 -14.96
CA THR A 110 3.64 -5.75 -15.15
C THR A 110 4.02 -6.73 -14.04
N GLY A 111 5.32 -6.85 -13.75
CA GLY A 111 5.84 -7.69 -12.68
C GLY A 111 5.30 -7.30 -11.29
N MET A 112 5.31 -6.02 -10.97
CA MET A 112 4.77 -5.47 -9.72
C MET A 112 3.29 -5.82 -9.56
N ARG A 113 2.47 -5.67 -10.60
CA ARG A 113 1.04 -6.00 -10.53
C ARG A 113 0.78 -7.49 -10.29
N LEU A 114 1.61 -8.36 -10.83
CA LEU A 114 1.46 -9.81 -10.71
C LEU A 114 2.07 -10.39 -9.43
N SER A 115 2.95 -9.66 -8.72
CA SER A 115 3.69 -10.22 -7.59
C SER A 115 3.58 -9.47 -6.28
N LEU A 116 3.17 -8.17 -6.27
CA LEU A 116 2.97 -7.43 -5.03
C LEU A 116 1.68 -7.86 -4.31
N TYR A 117 1.38 -7.22 -3.19
CA TYR A 117 0.32 -7.58 -2.24
C TYR A 117 -0.98 -8.04 -2.89
N ASP A 118 -1.51 -7.31 -3.87
CA ASP A 118 -2.84 -7.57 -4.42
C ASP A 118 -2.96 -8.96 -5.03
N ALA A 119 -1.99 -9.36 -5.86
CA ALA A 119 -1.99 -10.66 -6.51
C ALA A 119 -1.69 -11.80 -5.51
N LEU A 120 -0.73 -11.58 -4.60
CA LEU A 120 -0.39 -12.55 -3.57
C LEU A 120 -1.56 -12.78 -2.62
N PHE A 121 -2.21 -11.70 -2.14
CA PHE A 121 -3.32 -11.80 -1.20
C PHE A 121 -4.57 -12.41 -1.85
N ALA A 122 -4.86 -12.07 -3.10
CA ALA A 122 -5.90 -12.75 -3.86
C ALA A 122 -5.63 -14.27 -3.95
N GLY A 123 -4.39 -14.67 -4.21
CA GLY A 123 -3.98 -16.07 -4.20
C GLY A 123 -4.17 -16.74 -2.83
N LEU A 124 -3.74 -16.09 -1.75
CA LEU A 124 -3.88 -16.62 -0.38
C LEU A 124 -5.33 -16.73 0.08
N VAL A 125 -6.16 -15.71 -0.19
CA VAL A 125 -7.59 -15.73 0.15
C VAL A 125 -8.32 -16.85 -0.57
N ASN A 126 -7.99 -17.09 -1.83
CA ASN A 126 -8.60 -18.17 -2.59
C ASN A 126 -8.21 -19.57 -2.12
N LEU A 127 -6.99 -19.72 -1.58
CA LEU A 127 -6.51 -20.99 -1.04
C LEU A 127 -7.06 -21.30 0.35
N TYR A 128 -7.18 -20.25 1.19
CA TYR A 128 -7.37 -20.43 2.63
C TYR A 128 -8.59 -19.67 3.20
N GLY A 129 -9.33 -18.94 2.36
CA GLY A 129 -10.52 -18.20 2.78
C GLY A 129 -10.23 -17.27 3.95
N GLN A 130 -11.07 -17.31 4.98
CA GLN A 130 -10.94 -16.49 6.20
C GLN A 130 -9.62 -16.72 6.97
N GLN A 131 -9.01 -17.90 6.84
CA GLN A 131 -7.76 -18.22 7.53
C GLN A 131 -6.56 -17.46 6.95
N ALA A 132 -6.65 -16.98 5.70
CA ALA A 132 -5.62 -16.16 5.08
C ALA A 132 -5.35 -14.85 5.86
N ARG A 133 -6.33 -14.33 6.61
CA ARG A 133 -6.23 -13.04 7.31
C ARG A 133 -4.99 -12.91 8.19
N ARG A 134 -4.69 -13.92 9.02
CA ARG A 134 -3.50 -13.90 9.89
C ARG A 134 -2.19 -13.93 9.10
N THR A 135 -2.15 -14.70 8.01
CA THR A 135 -0.98 -14.76 7.12
C THR A 135 -0.79 -13.45 6.38
N ILE A 136 -1.86 -12.84 5.84
CA ILE A 136 -1.84 -11.53 5.19
C ILE A 136 -1.27 -10.47 6.14
N SER A 137 -1.73 -10.41 7.40
CA SER A 137 -1.20 -9.47 8.39
C SER A 137 0.31 -9.63 8.61
N ARG A 138 0.81 -10.87 8.74
CA ARG A 138 2.26 -11.14 8.90
C ARG A 138 3.05 -10.76 7.66
N VAL A 139 2.54 -11.07 6.47
CA VAL A 139 3.16 -10.70 5.19
C VAL A 139 3.21 -9.18 5.03
N THR A 140 2.14 -8.48 5.43
CA THR A 140 2.08 -7.01 5.38
C THR A 140 3.10 -6.36 6.31
N LEU A 141 3.33 -6.95 7.49
CA LEU A 141 4.38 -6.48 8.41
C LEU A 141 5.77 -6.63 7.77
N ALA A 142 6.08 -7.80 7.19
CA ALA A 142 7.37 -8.04 6.54
C ALA A 142 7.60 -7.09 5.36
N GLY A 143 6.62 -6.94 4.47
CA GLY A 143 6.75 -6.02 3.34
C GLY A 143 6.73 -4.53 3.76
N GLY A 144 6.17 -4.20 4.92
CA GLY A 144 6.26 -2.86 5.50
C GLY A 144 7.69 -2.48 5.92
N LEU A 145 8.57 -3.47 6.14
CA LEU A 145 9.98 -3.26 6.43
C LEU A 145 10.85 -3.12 5.16
N ALA A 146 10.27 -3.22 3.97
CA ALA A 146 11.05 -3.20 2.72
C ALA A 146 11.91 -1.93 2.58
N SER A 147 11.36 -0.75 2.87
CA SER A 147 12.12 0.51 2.86
C SER A 147 13.22 0.54 3.94
N ALA A 148 12.91 0.01 5.15
CA ALA A 148 13.86 -0.03 6.24
C ALA A 148 15.10 -0.91 5.94
N VAL A 149 14.94 -1.91 5.08
CA VAL A 149 16.02 -2.81 4.66
C VAL A 149 16.69 -2.30 3.37
N PHE A 150 15.89 -1.96 2.35
CA PHE A 150 16.43 -1.73 1.00
C PHE A 150 17.00 -0.34 0.77
N TRP A 151 16.59 0.69 1.53
CA TRP A 151 17.23 2.00 1.44
C TRP A 151 18.67 1.97 1.99
N PRO A 152 18.94 1.49 3.24
CA PRO A 152 20.30 1.35 3.72
C PRO A 152 21.13 0.37 2.88
N LEU A 153 20.52 -0.73 2.43
CA LEU A 153 21.21 -1.70 1.58
C LEU A 153 21.63 -1.08 0.24
N GLY A 154 20.72 -0.35 -0.41
CA GLY A 154 21.01 0.32 -1.67
C GLY A 154 22.09 1.39 -1.53
N ASP A 155 22.02 2.18 -0.46
CA ASP A 155 23.06 3.19 -0.13
C ASP A 155 24.43 2.53 0.09
N ALA A 156 24.48 1.44 0.88
CA ALA A 156 25.72 0.68 1.11
C ALA A 156 26.30 0.07 -0.18
N LEU A 157 25.46 -0.42 -1.08
CA LEU A 157 25.90 -0.92 -2.37
C LEU A 157 26.51 0.20 -3.23
N LEU A 158 25.89 1.38 -3.25
CA LEU A 158 26.39 2.55 -4.00
C LEU A 158 27.73 3.08 -3.49
N GLN A 159 28.13 2.78 -2.24
CA GLN A 159 29.44 3.14 -1.71
C GLN A 159 30.56 2.25 -2.23
N VAL A 160 30.27 1.04 -2.69
CA VAL A 160 31.27 0.04 -3.09
C VAL A 160 31.20 -0.37 -4.57
N MET A 161 30.12 -0.03 -5.27
CA MET A 161 29.92 -0.40 -6.67
C MET A 161 29.07 0.63 -7.42
N SER A 162 29.06 0.54 -8.75
CA SER A 162 28.22 1.39 -9.61
C SER A 162 26.73 1.07 -9.41
N TRP A 163 25.84 2.03 -9.73
CA TRP A 163 24.41 1.81 -9.68
C TRP A 163 23.95 0.68 -10.61
N GLN A 164 24.64 0.47 -11.72
CA GLN A 164 24.39 -0.64 -12.65
C GLN A 164 24.67 -1.99 -12.00
N GLU A 165 25.78 -2.10 -11.28
CA GLU A 165 26.13 -3.33 -10.55
C GLU A 165 25.17 -3.58 -9.40
N ALA A 166 24.81 -2.55 -8.66
CA ALA A 166 23.81 -2.65 -7.60
C ALA A 166 22.42 -3.09 -8.12
N LEU A 167 21.99 -2.63 -9.31
CA LEU A 167 20.77 -3.13 -9.94
C LEU A 167 20.88 -4.60 -10.41
N ARG A 168 22.08 -5.06 -10.82
CA ARG A 168 22.32 -6.50 -11.07
C ARG A 168 22.17 -7.31 -9.79
N VAL A 169 22.67 -6.81 -8.66
CA VAL A 169 22.44 -7.44 -7.34
C VAL A 169 20.96 -7.47 -7.01
N TYR A 170 20.21 -6.39 -7.28
CA TYR A 170 18.74 -6.37 -7.10
C TYR A 170 18.03 -7.40 -8.01
N ALA A 171 18.49 -7.58 -9.24
CA ALA A 171 17.98 -8.63 -10.11
C ALA A 171 18.22 -10.04 -9.52
N LEU A 172 19.40 -10.30 -8.92
CA LEU A 172 19.68 -11.56 -8.22
C LEU A 172 18.76 -11.77 -7.02
N PHE A 173 18.48 -10.72 -6.21
CA PHE A 173 17.48 -10.81 -5.15
C PHE A 173 16.10 -11.17 -5.70
N GLY A 174 15.71 -10.62 -6.85
CA GLY A 174 14.47 -10.97 -7.52
C GLY A 174 14.44 -12.45 -7.95
N LEU A 175 15.53 -13.00 -8.48
CA LEU A 175 15.64 -14.42 -8.83
C LEU A 175 15.54 -15.31 -7.57
N LEU A 176 16.24 -14.99 -6.51
CA LEU A 176 16.16 -15.69 -5.22
C LEU A 176 14.72 -15.64 -4.67
N SER A 177 14.08 -14.48 -4.74
CA SER A 177 12.69 -14.31 -4.32
C SER A 177 11.72 -15.17 -5.14
N ALA A 178 11.94 -15.30 -6.46
CA ALA A 178 11.16 -16.18 -7.32
C ALA A 178 11.35 -17.68 -6.96
N MET A 179 12.56 -18.07 -6.56
CA MET A 179 12.83 -19.43 -6.06
C MET A 179 12.09 -19.71 -4.75
N LEU A 180 12.03 -18.75 -3.83
CA LEU A 180 11.27 -18.88 -2.58
C LEU A 180 9.78 -19.15 -2.86
N ILE A 181 9.19 -18.48 -3.84
CA ILE A 181 7.77 -18.66 -4.19
C ILE A 181 7.45 -20.07 -4.70
N ARG A 182 8.42 -20.83 -5.22
CA ARG A 182 8.20 -22.24 -5.63
C ARG A 182 7.74 -23.13 -4.47
N THR A 183 7.96 -22.72 -3.24
CA THR A 183 7.52 -23.47 -2.04
C THR A 183 6.04 -23.23 -1.70
N LEU A 184 5.38 -22.26 -2.33
CA LEU A 184 3.94 -22.01 -2.14
C LEU A 184 3.09 -23.11 -2.80
N PRO A 185 1.90 -23.41 -2.25
CA PRO A 185 1.00 -24.41 -2.83
C PRO A 185 0.53 -24.08 -4.24
N ARG A 186 0.45 -25.10 -5.09
CA ARG A 186 0.00 -25.00 -6.49
C ARG A 186 -1.49 -25.31 -6.60
N GLN A 187 -2.36 -24.35 -6.34
CA GLN A 187 -3.81 -24.55 -6.54
C GLN A 187 -4.39 -23.50 -7.51
N ARG A 188 -5.39 -23.92 -8.29
CA ARG A 188 -6.12 -23.04 -9.20
C ARG A 188 -7.31 -22.45 -8.50
N LEU A 189 -7.72 -21.24 -8.92
CA LEU A 189 -8.87 -20.54 -8.38
C LEU A 189 -10.17 -21.04 -8.95
N THR A 190 -11.21 -21.16 -8.10
CA THR A 190 -12.60 -21.16 -8.54
C THR A 190 -13.16 -19.74 -8.37
N VAL A 191 -13.35 -19.03 -9.46
CA VAL A 191 -13.91 -17.67 -9.45
C VAL A 191 -15.43 -17.78 -9.27
N THR A 192 -15.94 -17.47 -8.09
CA THR A 192 -17.37 -17.32 -7.86
C THR A 192 -17.72 -15.82 -7.96
N THR A 193 -18.25 -15.41 -9.11
CA THR A 193 -18.74 -14.04 -9.31
C THR A 193 -20.16 -13.95 -8.76
N LYS A 194 -20.34 -13.33 -7.59
CA LYS A 194 -21.68 -12.95 -7.11
C LYS A 194 -22.07 -11.59 -7.69
N VAL A 195 -23.18 -11.57 -8.41
CA VAL A 195 -23.83 -10.36 -8.91
C VAL A 195 -24.61 -9.71 -7.77
N THR A 196 -24.47 -8.41 -7.60
CA THR A 196 -25.01 -7.66 -6.45
C THR A 196 -25.98 -6.55 -6.85
N ALA A 197 -26.91 -6.25 -5.95
CA ALA A 197 -28.05 -5.33 -6.06
C ALA A 197 -27.70 -3.83 -6.28
N PRO A 198 -28.66 -2.99 -6.76
CA PRO A 198 -28.44 -1.57 -7.03
C PRO A 198 -28.31 -0.70 -5.79
N PRO A 199 -27.62 0.46 -5.85
CA PRO A 199 -27.23 1.27 -4.71
C PRO A 199 -28.33 2.23 -4.21
N LEU A 200 -28.36 2.47 -2.89
CA LEU A 200 -29.19 3.48 -2.22
C LEU A 200 -28.63 4.92 -2.46
N ASN A 201 -29.54 5.90 -2.68
CA ASN A 201 -29.19 7.28 -3.08
C ASN A 201 -28.27 8.04 -2.10
N ASN A 202 -28.31 7.78 -0.81
CA ASN A 202 -27.51 8.48 0.21
C ASN A 202 -26.02 8.13 0.21
N GLU A 203 -25.63 7.01 -0.41
CA GLU A 203 -24.24 6.56 -0.46
C GLU A 203 -23.40 7.28 -1.54
N ARG A 204 -24.05 7.99 -2.50
CA ARG A 204 -23.34 8.63 -3.62
C ARG A 204 -22.41 9.75 -3.16
N HIS A 205 -22.85 10.57 -2.21
CA HIS A 205 -22.05 11.68 -1.72
C HIS A 205 -20.88 11.22 -0.85
N ASN A 206 -21.11 10.21 0.01
CA ASN A 206 -20.03 9.57 0.80
C ASN A 206 -18.98 8.92 -0.11
N ALA A 207 -19.40 8.40 -1.27
CA ALA A 207 -18.52 7.83 -2.27
C ALA A 207 -17.53 8.87 -2.83
N TRP A 208 -18.00 10.08 -3.17
CA TRP A 208 -17.13 11.14 -3.69
C TRP A 208 -16.15 11.65 -2.63
N LEU A 209 -16.60 11.85 -1.39
CA LEU A 209 -15.71 12.26 -0.29
C LEU A 209 -14.63 11.19 -0.02
N TYR A 210 -15.02 9.92 -0.02
CA TYR A 210 -14.08 8.82 0.15
C TYR A 210 -13.08 8.76 -1.02
N ALA A 211 -13.55 8.88 -2.26
CA ALA A 211 -12.68 8.89 -3.44
C ALA A 211 -11.68 10.05 -3.41
N ALA A 212 -12.13 11.26 -3.05
CA ALA A 212 -11.27 12.42 -2.90
C ALA A 212 -10.24 12.23 -1.78
N PHE A 213 -10.68 11.72 -0.62
CA PHE A 213 -9.80 11.40 0.50
C PHE A 213 -8.71 10.40 0.09
N ILE A 214 -9.09 9.28 -0.56
CA ILE A 214 -8.14 8.26 -1.00
C ILE A 214 -7.20 8.79 -2.08
N ALA A 215 -7.70 9.59 -3.02
CA ALA A 215 -6.90 10.18 -4.08
C ALA A 215 -5.79 11.08 -3.51
N LEU A 216 -6.17 12.03 -2.65
CA LEU A 216 -5.22 12.98 -2.06
C LEU A 216 -4.22 12.30 -1.12
N ILE A 217 -4.71 11.43 -0.22
CA ILE A 217 -3.82 10.78 0.74
C ILE A 217 -2.85 9.81 0.06
N THR A 218 -3.28 9.17 -1.03
CA THR A 218 -2.41 8.27 -1.80
C THR A 218 -1.37 9.08 -2.59
N PHE A 219 -1.75 10.21 -3.16
CA PHE A 219 -0.83 11.12 -3.84
C PHE A 219 0.30 11.57 -2.91
N VAL A 220 -0.07 12.12 -1.74
CA VAL A 220 0.92 12.60 -0.76
C VAL A 220 1.77 11.45 -0.19
N SER A 221 1.14 10.32 0.16
CA SER A 221 1.86 9.18 0.72
C SER A 221 2.88 8.59 -0.25
N ASN A 222 2.51 8.37 -1.52
CA ASN A 222 3.43 7.79 -2.50
C ASN A 222 4.53 8.79 -2.89
N GLY A 223 4.18 10.05 -3.14
CA GLY A 223 5.18 11.08 -3.46
C GLY A 223 6.22 11.21 -2.35
N THR A 224 5.77 11.36 -1.11
CA THR A 224 6.67 11.48 0.03
C THR A 224 7.53 10.22 0.22
N SER A 225 6.95 9.02 0.17
CA SER A 225 7.71 7.79 0.37
C SER A 225 8.74 7.53 -0.73
N THR A 226 8.45 7.93 -1.96
CA THR A 226 9.35 7.73 -3.10
C THR A 226 10.57 8.65 -3.04
N HIS A 227 10.38 9.90 -2.57
CA HIS A 227 11.43 10.93 -2.50
C HIS A 227 12.05 11.07 -1.10
N LEU A 228 11.69 10.19 -0.16
CA LEU A 228 12.17 10.29 1.22
C LEU A 228 13.70 10.20 1.35
N PRO A 229 14.43 9.32 0.63
CA PRO A 229 15.89 9.31 0.67
C PRO A 229 16.52 10.62 0.19
N GLU A 230 15.97 11.24 -0.87
CA GLU A 230 16.39 12.53 -1.38
C GLU A 230 16.18 13.65 -0.33
N PHE A 231 15.02 13.63 0.36
CA PHE A 231 14.73 14.54 1.47
C PHE A 231 15.75 14.39 2.62
N ILE A 232 16.04 13.15 3.05
CA ILE A 232 16.98 12.87 4.14
C ILE A 232 18.39 13.37 3.78
N ALA A 233 18.86 13.07 2.57
CA ALA A 233 20.17 13.48 2.06
C ALA A 233 20.32 15.00 1.97
N HIS A 234 19.24 15.73 1.62
CA HIS A 234 19.23 17.19 1.55
C HIS A 234 19.58 17.85 2.89
N PHE A 235 19.21 17.25 4.01
CA PHE A 235 19.56 17.74 5.36
C PHE A 235 20.90 17.17 5.89
N GLY A 236 21.72 16.56 5.03
CA GLY A 236 23.02 16.00 5.40
C GLY A 236 22.95 14.79 6.32
N LEU A 237 21.79 14.13 6.42
CA LEU A 237 21.60 12.95 7.24
C LEU A 237 21.85 11.68 6.43
N PRO A 238 22.38 10.59 7.05
CA PRO A 238 22.54 9.30 6.39
C PRO A 238 21.21 8.76 5.88
N VAL A 239 21.17 8.26 4.64
CA VAL A 239 19.97 7.67 4.03
C VAL A 239 19.40 6.50 4.87
N ALA A 240 20.27 5.85 5.66
CA ALA A 240 19.89 4.83 6.64
C ALA A 240 18.81 5.29 7.64
N ILE A 241 18.70 6.61 7.92
CA ILE A 241 17.59 7.16 8.74
C ILE A 241 16.23 6.85 8.11
N GLY A 242 16.15 6.63 6.80
CA GLY A 242 14.95 6.16 6.11
C GLY A 242 14.38 4.86 6.67
N MET A 243 15.18 4.02 7.39
CA MET A 243 14.67 2.83 8.09
C MET A 243 13.59 3.18 9.12
N LEU A 244 13.65 4.38 9.72
CA LEU A 244 12.65 4.86 10.69
C LEU A 244 11.25 4.91 10.08
N TRP A 245 11.12 5.10 8.77
CA TRP A 245 9.83 5.02 8.07
C TRP A 245 9.19 3.63 8.23
N GLY A 246 9.92 2.57 7.94
CA GLY A 246 9.44 1.19 8.07
C GLY A 246 9.18 0.80 9.52
N ILE A 247 10.02 1.26 10.45
CA ILE A 247 9.85 1.06 11.91
C ILE A 247 8.57 1.76 12.38
N GLY A 248 8.38 3.04 12.02
CA GLY A 248 7.17 3.80 12.34
C GLY A 248 5.91 3.13 11.79
N GLN A 249 5.95 2.71 10.52
CA GLN A 249 4.84 2.05 9.84
C GLN A 249 4.44 0.74 10.52
N THR A 250 5.40 -0.09 10.86
CA THR A 250 5.17 -1.39 11.50
C THR A 250 4.75 -1.20 12.97
N GLY A 251 5.41 -0.29 13.70
CA GLY A 251 5.08 0.02 15.09
C GLY A 251 3.65 0.53 15.25
N ALA A 252 3.23 1.47 14.41
CA ALA A 252 1.88 2.02 14.46
C ALA A 252 0.80 0.98 14.16
N ARG A 253 1.02 0.06 13.20
CA ARG A 253 0.11 -1.05 12.93
C ARG A 253 0.03 -2.03 14.10
N SER A 254 1.17 -2.30 14.75
CA SER A 254 1.21 -3.17 15.93
C SER A 254 0.44 -2.55 17.09
N LEU A 255 0.60 -1.25 17.33
CA LEU A 255 -0.14 -0.52 18.36
C LEU A 255 -1.65 -0.47 18.07
N GLU A 256 -2.06 -0.33 16.81
CA GLU A 256 -3.47 -0.38 16.43
C GLU A 256 -4.08 -1.74 16.73
N VAL A 257 -3.38 -2.82 16.38
CA VAL A 257 -3.82 -4.20 16.69
C VAL A 257 -3.98 -4.40 18.20
N LEU A 258 -3.05 -3.86 19.01
CA LEU A 258 -3.12 -3.93 20.47
C LEU A 258 -4.26 -3.08 21.07
N ALA A 259 -4.52 -1.92 20.46
CA ALA A 259 -5.64 -1.05 20.87
C ALA A 259 -7.02 -1.65 20.53
N GLY A 260 -7.09 -2.53 19.54
CA GLY A 260 -8.27 -3.31 19.19
C GLY A 260 -9.51 -2.45 18.93
N ALA A 261 -10.66 -2.86 19.49
CA ALA A 261 -11.96 -2.21 19.27
C ALA A 261 -12.07 -0.75 19.81
N ARG A 262 -11.07 -0.24 20.54
CA ARG A 262 -11.07 1.15 21.05
C ARG A 262 -10.86 2.18 19.93
N LEU A 263 -10.20 1.80 18.84
CA LEU A 263 -9.94 2.65 17.68
C LEU A 263 -10.95 2.33 16.56
N THR A 264 -12.03 3.12 16.51
CA THR A 264 -13.00 3.02 15.41
C THR A 264 -12.38 3.58 14.12
N PRO A 265 -12.81 3.11 12.92
CA PRO A 265 -12.32 3.62 11.63
C PRO A 265 -12.44 5.14 11.49
N PHE A 266 -13.50 5.76 12.01
CA PHE A 266 -13.68 7.21 12.00
C PHE A 266 -12.66 7.95 12.88
N LYS A 267 -12.41 7.45 14.11
CA LYS A 267 -11.37 8.03 14.99
C LYS A 267 -9.99 7.92 14.36
N LEU A 268 -9.69 6.77 13.77
CA LEU A 268 -8.42 6.54 13.10
C LEU A 268 -8.24 7.45 11.88
N THR A 269 -9.30 7.64 11.09
CA THR A 269 -9.31 8.57 9.94
C THR A 269 -9.03 9.99 10.37
N LEU A 270 -9.71 10.47 11.42
CA LEU A 270 -9.53 11.83 11.92
C LEU A 270 -8.13 12.03 12.51
N PHE A 271 -7.67 11.07 13.32
CA PHE A 271 -6.33 11.12 13.90
C PHE A 271 -5.25 11.19 12.84
N THR A 272 -5.27 10.29 11.85
CA THR A 272 -4.27 10.27 10.77
C THR A 272 -4.30 11.55 9.95
N ALA A 273 -5.50 12.06 9.61
CA ALA A 273 -5.65 13.25 8.80
C ALA A 273 -5.17 14.53 9.52
N ILE A 274 -5.34 14.63 10.85
CA ILE A 274 -4.84 15.76 11.64
C ILE A 274 -3.34 15.64 11.92
N ALA A 275 -2.85 14.44 12.16
CA ALA A 275 -1.44 14.19 12.43
C ALA A 275 -0.54 14.44 11.19
N MET A 276 -1.06 14.26 9.96
CA MET A 276 -0.29 14.47 8.73
C MET A 276 0.28 15.88 8.60
N PRO A 277 -0.50 16.97 8.64
CA PRO A 277 0.06 18.32 8.51
C PRO A 277 1.07 18.64 9.63
N LEU A 278 0.85 18.16 10.85
CA LEU A 278 1.80 18.33 11.96
C LEU A 278 3.13 17.66 11.67
N CYS A 279 3.12 16.46 11.07
CA CYS A 279 4.35 15.80 10.65
C CYS A 279 5.06 16.58 9.53
N PHE A 280 4.35 17.15 8.55
CA PHE A 280 4.99 17.96 7.51
C PHE A 280 5.58 19.24 8.08
N LEU A 281 4.93 19.90 9.04
CA LEU A 281 5.49 21.04 9.76
C LEU A 281 6.78 20.66 10.51
N LEU A 282 6.80 19.48 11.15
CA LEU A 282 8.03 18.96 11.76
C LEU A 282 9.11 18.73 10.70
N GLY A 283 8.75 18.20 9.51
CA GLY A 283 9.66 18.03 8.39
C GLY A 283 10.26 19.37 7.89
N ILE A 284 9.44 20.41 7.80
CA ILE A 284 9.90 21.76 7.41
C ILE A 284 10.86 22.33 8.47
N SER A 285 10.62 22.06 9.75
CA SER A 285 11.51 22.48 10.85
C SER A 285 12.91 21.85 10.76
N SER A 286 13.13 20.86 9.89
CA SER A 286 14.45 20.28 9.63
C SER A 286 15.46 21.31 9.05
N ALA A 287 14.97 22.40 8.48
CA ALA A 287 15.79 23.51 8.07
C ALA A 287 16.50 24.22 9.25
N LEU A 288 15.88 24.14 10.44
CA LEU A 288 16.44 24.71 11.69
C LEU A 288 17.25 23.65 12.47
N PHE A 289 16.70 22.45 12.56
CA PHE A 289 17.29 21.34 13.30
C PHE A 289 17.20 20.05 12.47
N ALA A 290 18.33 19.59 11.93
CA ALA A 290 18.37 18.42 11.04
C ALA A 290 17.69 17.16 11.64
N TRP A 291 17.74 16.96 12.96
CA TRP A 291 17.10 15.84 13.63
C TRP A 291 15.56 15.85 13.56
N CYS A 292 14.94 16.98 13.26
CA CYS A 292 13.50 17.04 12.97
C CYS A 292 13.15 16.17 11.75
N ALA A 293 14.08 15.98 10.80
CA ALA A 293 13.89 15.07 9.68
C ALA A 293 13.72 13.62 10.15
N ALA A 294 14.50 13.15 11.12
CA ALA A 294 14.32 11.80 11.70
C ALA A 294 12.96 11.65 12.38
N GLY A 295 12.52 12.67 13.14
CA GLY A 295 11.19 12.73 13.73
C GLY A 295 10.08 12.71 12.68
N PHE A 296 10.23 13.47 11.59
CA PHE A 296 9.32 13.43 10.44
C PHE A 296 9.25 12.03 9.82
N VAL A 297 10.41 11.42 9.53
CA VAL A 297 10.49 10.10 8.89
C VAL A 297 9.77 9.04 9.74
N LEU A 298 10.04 9.02 11.05
CA LEU A 298 9.40 8.08 11.99
C LEU A 298 7.89 8.35 12.10
N GLY A 299 7.50 9.59 12.37
CA GLY A 299 6.11 9.99 12.61
C GLY A 299 5.25 9.82 11.36
N TYR A 300 5.76 10.26 10.20
CA TYR A 300 5.01 10.12 8.96
C TYR A 300 4.96 8.65 8.48
N GLY A 301 6.02 7.86 8.74
CA GLY A 301 5.98 6.42 8.56
C GLY A 301 4.86 5.77 9.39
N ALA A 302 4.74 6.14 10.67
CA ALA A 302 3.67 5.68 11.55
C ALA A 302 2.27 6.04 10.99
N ILE A 303 2.07 7.28 10.56
CA ILE A 303 0.82 7.73 9.95
C ILE A 303 0.52 6.93 8.66
N ASN A 304 1.52 6.73 7.79
CA ASN A 304 1.34 5.94 6.57
C ASN A 304 0.94 4.48 6.86
N GLY A 305 1.46 3.91 7.96
CA GLY A 305 1.04 2.61 8.47
C GLY A 305 -0.45 2.57 8.80
N LEU A 306 -0.95 3.55 9.54
CA LEU A 306 -2.36 3.68 9.91
C LEU A 306 -3.26 3.99 8.72
N VAL A 307 -2.81 4.81 7.77
CA VAL A 307 -3.53 5.12 6.53
C VAL A 307 -3.88 3.85 5.74
N THR A 308 -3.01 2.85 5.73
CA THR A 308 -3.33 1.58 5.05
C THR A 308 -4.49 0.85 5.71
N ILE A 309 -4.65 0.98 7.03
CA ILE A 309 -5.79 0.42 7.78
C ILE A 309 -7.05 1.23 7.49
N VAL A 310 -6.96 2.57 7.51
CA VAL A 310 -8.07 3.47 7.17
C VAL A 310 -8.61 3.16 5.76
N LYS A 311 -7.73 2.99 4.77
CA LYS A 311 -8.14 2.63 3.39
C LYS A 311 -8.96 1.34 3.33
N ALA A 312 -8.67 0.37 4.18
CA ALA A 312 -9.36 -0.92 4.22
C ALA A 312 -10.65 -0.89 5.06
N THR A 313 -10.69 -0.11 6.14
CA THR A 313 -11.76 -0.16 7.15
C THR A 313 -12.80 0.94 7.01
N LEU A 314 -12.42 2.14 6.58
CA LEU A 314 -13.34 3.26 6.40
C LEU A 314 -14.49 2.96 5.43
N PRO A 315 -14.31 2.25 4.30
CA PRO A 315 -15.41 1.89 3.43
C PRO A 315 -16.45 0.98 4.07
N LEU A 316 -16.06 0.18 5.07
CA LEU A 316 -16.98 -0.71 5.81
C LEU A 316 -17.98 0.11 6.64
N GLU A 317 -17.59 1.31 7.09
CA GLU A 317 -18.44 2.24 7.82
C GLU A 317 -19.30 3.11 6.90
N LEU A 318 -18.82 3.40 5.69
CA LEU A 318 -19.48 4.32 4.75
C LEU A 318 -20.48 3.64 3.83
N PHE A 319 -20.30 2.35 3.54
CA PHE A 319 -21.06 1.62 2.54
C PHE A 319 -21.73 0.37 3.12
N SER A 320 -22.89 -0.02 2.55
CA SER A 320 -23.52 -1.29 2.87
C SER A 320 -22.66 -2.48 2.43
N THR A 321 -22.75 -3.59 3.14
CA THR A 321 -22.00 -4.82 2.86
C THR A 321 -22.19 -5.29 1.41
N GLU A 322 -23.41 -5.08 0.86
CA GLU A 322 -23.78 -5.46 -0.50
C GLU A 322 -23.13 -4.57 -1.57
N SER A 323 -23.00 -3.26 -1.30
CA SER A 323 -22.39 -2.30 -2.23
C SER A 323 -20.86 -2.19 -2.08
N TYR A 324 -20.30 -2.69 -0.99
CA TYR A 324 -18.90 -2.56 -0.61
C TYR A 324 -17.92 -2.98 -1.72
N ALA A 325 -18.02 -4.24 -2.18
CA ALA A 325 -17.04 -4.79 -3.12
C ALA A 325 -17.02 -4.04 -4.47
N ARG A 326 -18.20 -3.69 -5.00
CA ARG A 326 -18.34 -2.97 -6.26
C ARG A 326 -17.85 -1.53 -6.15
N ARG A 327 -18.24 -0.82 -5.08
CA ARG A 327 -17.90 0.59 -4.89
C ARG A 327 -16.43 0.76 -4.54
N THR A 328 -15.89 -0.04 -3.64
CA THR A 328 -14.47 0.04 -3.27
C THR A 328 -13.58 -0.12 -4.49
N GLY A 329 -13.90 -1.06 -5.40
CA GLY A 329 -13.14 -1.23 -6.65
C GLY A 329 -13.12 0.02 -7.53
N MET A 330 -14.29 0.67 -7.73
CA MET A 330 -14.40 1.89 -8.56
C MET A 330 -13.82 3.13 -7.88
N LEU A 331 -14.05 3.28 -6.56
CA LEU A 331 -13.63 4.45 -5.79
C LEU A 331 -12.12 4.47 -5.50
N LEU A 332 -11.42 3.34 -5.68
CA LEU A 332 -9.96 3.29 -5.62
C LEU A 332 -9.28 3.78 -6.91
N ILE A 333 -9.99 3.84 -8.05
CA ILE A 333 -9.40 4.26 -9.33
C ILE A 333 -8.74 5.65 -9.25
N PRO A 334 -9.41 6.72 -8.72
CA PRO A 334 -8.77 8.01 -8.55
C PRO A 334 -7.49 7.94 -7.71
N GLY A 335 -7.50 7.13 -6.64
CA GLY A 335 -6.33 6.89 -5.81
C GLY A 335 -5.18 6.23 -6.57
N GLN A 336 -5.46 5.27 -7.43
CA GLN A 336 -4.44 4.62 -8.27
C GLN A 336 -3.85 5.58 -9.30
N LEU A 337 -4.68 6.43 -9.93
CA LEU A 337 -4.19 7.45 -10.86
C LEU A 337 -3.31 8.49 -10.14
N MET A 338 -3.72 8.94 -8.95
CA MET A 338 -2.92 9.86 -8.14
C MET A 338 -1.63 9.21 -7.64
N ALA A 339 -1.67 7.93 -7.28
CA ALA A 339 -0.48 7.15 -6.94
C ALA A 339 0.51 7.09 -8.12
N ALA A 340 0.02 6.86 -9.34
CA ALA A 340 0.85 6.81 -10.54
C ALA A 340 1.47 8.18 -10.88
N ALA A 341 0.71 9.25 -10.72
CA ALA A 341 1.18 10.62 -11.02
C ALA A 341 2.20 11.14 -9.97
N SER A 342 2.14 10.65 -8.72
CA SER A 342 2.85 11.27 -7.61
C SER A 342 4.39 11.21 -7.70
N PRO A 343 5.05 10.14 -8.16
CA PRO A 343 6.52 10.11 -8.25
C PRO A 343 7.07 11.20 -9.19
N PHE A 344 6.46 11.33 -10.38
CA PHE A 344 6.83 12.38 -11.32
C PHE A 344 6.49 13.78 -10.80
N ALA A 345 5.28 13.96 -10.24
CA ALA A 345 4.83 15.26 -9.74
C ALA A 345 5.72 15.77 -8.60
N TYR A 346 6.11 14.90 -7.67
CA TYR A 346 7.03 15.29 -6.59
C TYR A 346 8.45 15.56 -7.09
N ALA A 347 8.95 14.79 -8.06
CA ALA A 347 10.22 15.08 -8.70
C ALA A 347 10.22 16.46 -9.39
N TRP A 348 9.10 16.81 -10.05
CA TRP A 348 8.91 18.12 -10.67
C TRP A 348 8.80 19.23 -9.63
N LEU A 349 8.04 19.04 -8.54
CA LEU A 349 7.94 19.98 -7.43
C LEU A 349 9.31 20.23 -6.78
N ASN A 350 10.06 19.15 -6.48
CA ASN A 350 11.41 19.26 -5.91
C ASN A 350 12.34 20.04 -6.83
N LYS A 351 12.27 19.81 -8.16
CA LYS A 351 13.08 20.53 -9.14
C LYS A 351 12.75 22.01 -9.25
N THR A 352 11.44 22.38 -9.17
CA THR A 352 10.96 23.75 -9.42
C THR A 352 10.90 24.61 -8.18
N LEU A 353 10.45 24.06 -7.06
CA LEU A 353 10.22 24.76 -5.79
C LEU A 353 11.25 24.40 -4.70
N GLY A 354 12.13 23.45 -5.00
CA GLY A 354 13.01 22.85 -3.99
C GLY A 354 12.24 21.94 -3.01
N ILE A 355 12.98 21.23 -2.17
CA ILE A 355 12.42 20.29 -1.19
C ILE A 355 11.52 21.01 -0.18
N ALA A 356 11.93 22.19 0.30
CA ALA A 356 11.12 22.99 1.22
C ALA A 356 9.77 23.41 0.60
N GLY A 357 9.77 23.85 -0.67
CA GLY A 357 8.56 24.22 -1.41
C GLY A 357 7.63 23.02 -1.60
N ALA A 358 8.16 21.85 -1.95
CA ALA A 358 7.37 20.61 -2.06
C ALA A 358 6.76 20.19 -0.70
N MET A 359 7.48 20.41 0.40
CA MET A 359 6.96 20.15 1.76
C MET A 359 5.81 21.10 2.11
N TRP A 360 5.89 22.40 1.75
CA TRP A 360 4.80 23.35 1.95
C TRP A 360 3.56 22.99 1.12
N VAL A 361 3.73 22.60 -0.14
CA VAL A 361 2.63 22.09 -0.99
C VAL A 361 1.99 20.86 -0.36
N SER A 362 2.80 19.93 0.14
CA SER A 362 2.32 18.72 0.83
C SER A 362 1.55 19.07 2.10
N THR A 363 2.03 20.07 2.88
CA THR A 363 1.32 20.57 4.07
C THR A 363 -0.07 21.12 3.68
N GLY A 364 -0.16 21.93 2.62
CA GLY A 364 -1.43 22.43 2.10
C GLY A 364 -2.39 21.31 1.70
N LEU A 365 -1.88 20.30 0.97
CA LEU A 365 -2.68 19.13 0.59
C LEU A 365 -3.15 18.33 1.81
N THR A 366 -2.32 18.17 2.84
CA THR A 366 -2.71 17.45 4.05
C THR A 366 -3.74 18.20 4.89
N LEU A 367 -3.76 19.53 4.85
CA LEU A 367 -4.85 20.34 5.44
C LEU A 367 -6.17 20.11 4.69
N VAL A 368 -6.14 20.02 3.36
CA VAL A 368 -7.32 19.64 2.57
C VAL A 368 -7.80 18.24 2.93
N ILE A 369 -6.87 17.27 3.06
CA ILE A 369 -7.20 15.90 3.52
C ILE A 369 -7.87 15.93 4.89
N ALA A 370 -7.38 16.74 5.83
CA ALA A 370 -7.99 16.89 7.15
C ALA A 370 -9.41 17.49 7.06
N GLY A 371 -9.64 18.48 6.20
CA GLY A 371 -10.96 19.05 5.93
C GLY A 371 -11.94 17.99 5.38
N VAL A 372 -11.50 17.19 4.41
CA VAL A 372 -12.32 16.09 3.84
C VAL A 372 -12.61 15.02 4.90
N ALA A 373 -11.62 14.65 5.72
CA ALA A 373 -11.81 13.68 6.81
C ALA A 373 -12.84 14.19 7.84
N ILE A 374 -12.77 15.46 8.22
CA ILE A 374 -13.76 16.10 9.12
C ILE A 374 -15.16 16.06 8.48
N ALA A 375 -15.27 16.35 7.17
CA ALA A 375 -16.54 16.31 6.46
C ALA A 375 -17.12 14.88 6.42
N ILE A 376 -16.28 13.84 6.30
CA ILE A 376 -16.71 12.43 6.37
C ILE A 376 -17.23 12.08 7.77
N VAL A 377 -16.49 12.47 8.83
CA VAL A 377 -16.79 12.07 10.20
C VAL A 377 -18.00 12.81 10.78
N ARG A 378 -18.22 14.08 10.42
CA ARG A 378 -19.33 14.90 10.90
C ARG A 378 -20.71 14.53 10.35
N ARG A 379 -20.79 13.64 9.38
CA ARG A 379 -22.09 13.28 8.78
C ARG A 379 -22.81 12.22 9.60
N PRO A 380 -24.08 12.48 9.97
CA PRO A 380 -24.91 11.50 10.66
C PRO A 380 -25.33 10.43 9.65
N GLY A 381 -24.64 9.30 9.65
CA GLY A 381 -24.97 8.17 8.82
C GLY A 381 -24.69 6.86 9.53
N ARG A 382 -25.70 6.21 10.09
CA ARG A 382 -25.72 4.83 10.61
C ARG A 382 -25.38 4.53 12.06
N GLN A 383 -25.03 5.45 12.92
CA GLN A 383 -25.00 5.12 14.37
C GLN A 383 -26.41 4.76 14.93
N THR A 384 -27.48 5.18 14.25
CA THR A 384 -28.88 4.94 14.69
C THR A 384 -29.40 3.54 14.35
N VAL A 385 -28.87 2.87 13.31
CA VAL A 385 -29.40 1.57 12.89
C VAL A 385 -28.88 0.41 13.74
N SER A 386 -27.63 0.46 14.20
CA SER A 386 -27.09 -0.57 15.10
C SER A 386 -27.76 -0.54 16.48
N HIS A 387 -28.06 0.67 17.01
CA HIS A 387 -28.81 0.80 18.26
C HIS A 387 -30.30 0.45 18.12
N CYS A 388 -30.93 0.75 16.97
CA CYS A 388 -32.32 0.34 16.73
C CYS A 388 -32.47 -1.18 16.54
N ILE A 389 -31.50 -1.85 15.90
CA ILE A 389 -31.54 -3.31 15.76
C ILE A 389 -31.28 -3.99 17.12
N GLN A 390 -30.35 -3.48 17.94
CA GLN A 390 -30.14 -3.98 19.30
C GLN A 390 -31.32 -3.72 20.23
N SER A 391 -31.97 -2.56 20.14
CA SER A 391 -33.17 -2.29 20.92
C SER A 391 -34.38 -3.05 20.43
N ALA A 392 -34.56 -3.30 19.13
CA ALA A 392 -35.64 -4.11 18.57
C ALA A 392 -35.48 -5.60 18.90
N THR A 393 -34.25 -6.11 19.03
CA THR A 393 -34.01 -7.50 19.49
C THR A 393 -34.23 -7.67 20.99
N LEU A 394 -34.08 -6.61 21.78
CA LEU A 394 -34.34 -6.63 23.23
C LEU A 394 -35.82 -6.42 23.57
N THR A 395 -36.63 -5.83 22.67
CA THR A 395 -38.08 -5.63 22.88
C THR A 395 -38.95 -6.76 22.33
N ASN A 396 -38.44 -7.61 21.43
CA ASN A 396 -39.09 -8.84 21.02
C ASN A 396 -38.64 -10.01 21.93
N GLY A 397 -38.98 -9.87 23.24
CA GLY A 397 -38.86 -10.95 24.19
C GLY A 397 -39.67 -12.16 23.76
N TYR A 398 -38.99 -13.27 23.75
CA TYR A 398 -39.50 -14.63 23.73
C TYR A 398 -41.01 -14.76 24.00
N LYS A 399 -41.79 -14.98 22.94
CA LYS A 399 -43.03 -15.77 23.03
C LYS A 399 -42.64 -17.20 22.68
N THR A 400 -42.41 -18.00 23.71
CA THR A 400 -42.38 -19.47 23.58
C THR A 400 -43.71 -19.93 23.07
N PRO A 401 -43.78 -20.80 22.03
CA PRO A 401 -45.02 -21.46 21.67
C PRO A 401 -45.42 -22.43 22.80
N PRO A 402 -46.75 -22.62 23.06
CA PRO A 402 -47.21 -23.54 24.08
C PRO A 402 -46.86 -24.98 23.70
N PRO A 403 -46.66 -25.87 24.71
CA PRO A 403 -46.32 -27.26 24.47
C PRO A 403 -47.47 -27.97 23.75
N ALA A 404 -47.13 -28.72 22.71
CA ALA A 404 -48.09 -29.60 22.02
C ALA A 404 -48.56 -30.71 22.97
N ASN A 405 -49.89 -30.79 23.23
CA ASN A 405 -50.52 -31.91 23.88
C ASN A 405 -50.35 -33.17 23.04
N ILE A 406 -49.62 -34.13 23.56
CA ILE A 406 -49.66 -35.52 23.11
C ILE A 406 -50.78 -36.19 23.95
N SER A 407 -51.96 -36.44 23.34
CA SER A 407 -52.90 -37.37 23.84
C SER A 407 -53.15 -38.44 22.76
N ASP A 408 -52.74 -39.63 23.12
CA ASP A 408 -53.27 -40.95 22.81
C ASP A 408 -54.16 -41.14 21.55
N THR A 409 -53.64 -41.87 20.58
CA THR A 409 -54.08 -43.23 20.20
C THR A 409 -53.14 -43.83 19.19
#